data_5a464b88ff18d5521c0ebe62aff7dba2
#
_entry.id   5a464b88ff18d5521c0ebe62aff7dba2
#
_cell.length_a   1.000
_cell.length_b   1.000
_cell.length_c   1.000
_cell.angle_alpha   90.00
_cell.angle_beta   90.00
_cell.angle_gamma   90.00
#
_symmetry.space_group_name_H-M   'P 1'
#
loop_
_entity.id
_entity.type
_entity.pdbx_description
1 polymer ?
#
loop_
_entity_poly.entity_id
_entity_poly.type
_entity_poly.pdbx_seq_one_letter_code
_entity_poly.pdbx_strand_id
1 'polypeptide(L)'
;MCIRDRLDDVQWKWLKQVLRAGSSTYYDDFGVRRHHQVSDQMFILFSHHTSWTMNNLIPPMDGTGKRHGGNQLVDLLGHYPNVLAWVNGHTHNNNIVAHRNFSDARRCWWEINTASHVDFPQMGRILEVTDNHDGTISLFATLIESDAPYQVDYDTTTPEGLASLYREFAANDRHLGVVDHHGNRRMGKSTDQNTELLLAHPWA
;
A
#
# COMPACT_ATOMS: atom_id res chain seq x y z
N MET A 1 12.36 -11.41 -12.70
CA MET A 1 11.68 -10.38 -13.51
C MET A 1 10.18 -10.58 -13.34
N CYS A 2 9.49 -9.69 -12.63
CA CYS A 2 8.04 -9.77 -12.47
C CYS A 2 7.36 -9.39 -13.79
N ILE A 3 6.79 -10.38 -14.45
CA ILE A 3 6.14 -10.20 -15.77
C ILE A 3 4.73 -9.60 -15.66
N ARG A 4 4.21 -9.34 -14.45
CA ARG A 4 2.81 -8.96 -14.18
C ARG A 4 2.68 -7.79 -13.21
N ASP A 5 3.43 -6.72 -13.46
CA ASP A 5 3.39 -5.46 -12.70
C ASP A 5 2.30 -4.50 -13.21
N ARG A 6 1.08 -5.00 -13.33
CA ARG A 6 -0.09 -4.28 -13.87
C ARG A 6 -1.37 -5.07 -13.63
N LEU A 7 -2.52 -4.44 -13.83
CA LEU A 7 -3.81 -5.11 -13.91
C LEU A 7 -4.17 -5.44 -15.37
N ASP A 8 -4.71 -6.62 -15.62
CA ASP A 8 -5.36 -6.94 -16.89
C ASP A 8 -6.81 -6.45 -16.93
N ASP A 9 -7.45 -6.53 -18.10
CA ASP A 9 -8.84 -6.09 -18.28
C ASP A 9 -9.83 -6.85 -17.39
N VAL A 10 -9.56 -8.10 -17.07
CA VAL A 10 -10.45 -8.91 -16.21
C VAL A 10 -10.38 -8.42 -14.77
N GLN A 11 -9.16 -8.25 -14.24
CA GLN A 11 -8.92 -7.70 -12.91
C GLN A 11 -9.45 -6.27 -12.79
N TRP A 12 -9.23 -5.45 -13.82
CA TRP A 12 -9.70 -4.07 -13.85
C TRP A 12 -11.23 -3.98 -13.79
N LYS A 13 -11.92 -4.77 -14.61
CA LYS A 13 -13.39 -4.83 -14.62
C LYS A 13 -13.94 -5.35 -13.29
N TRP A 14 -13.32 -6.41 -12.76
CA TRP A 14 -13.69 -6.95 -11.46
C TRP A 14 -13.55 -5.88 -10.36
N LEU A 15 -12.41 -5.20 -10.28
CA LEU A 15 -12.18 -4.16 -9.26
C LEU A 15 -13.23 -3.04 -9.37
N LYS A 16 -13.49 -2.54 -10.59
CA LYS A 16 -14.55 -1.54 -10.81
C LYS A 16 -15.91 -2.03 -10.35
N GLN A 17 -16.25 -3.28 -10.58
CA GLN A 17 -17.52 -3.87 -10.13
C GLN A 17 -17.60 -3.94 -8.60
N VAL A 18 -16.53 -4.38 -7.93
CA VAL A 18 -16.47 -4.46 -6.47
C VAL A 18 -16.62 -3.09 -5.84
N LEU A 19 -15.82 -2.12 -6.27
CA LEU A 19 -15.89 -0.75 -5.76
C LEU A 19 -17.28 -0.15 -5.97
N ARG A 20 -17.86 -0.36 -7.14
CA ARG A 20 -19.19 0.16 -7.46
C ARG A 20 -20.30 -0.50 -6.64
N ALA A 21 -20.22 -1.80 -6.40
CA ALA A 21 -21.21 -2.54 -5.62
C ALA A 21 -21.27 -2.15 -4.15
N GLY A 22 -20.17 -1.61 -3.61
CA GLY A 22 -20.07 -1.18 -2.22
C GLY A 22 -20.00 0.35 -2.02
N SER A 23 -20.39 1.16 -3.04
CA SER A 23 -20.32 2.63 -2.97
C SER A 23 -21.61 3.25 -3.44
N SER A 24 -22.47 3.73 -2.54
CA SER A 24 -23.70 4.47 -2.92
C SER A 24 -23.39 5.79 -3.61
N THR A 25 -22.23 6.37 -3.31
CA THR A 25 -21.71 7.60 -3.91
C THR A 25 -20.37 7.31 -4.58
N TYR A 26 -20.22 7.74 -5.82
CA TYR A 26 -18.95 7.69 -6.56
C TYR A 26 -18.87 8.84 -7.55
N TYR A 27 -17.71 9.06 -8.15
CA TYR A 27 -17.52 10.05 -9.22
C TYR A 27 -17.29 9.32 -10.55
N ASP A 28 -17.90 9.80 -11.62
CA ASP A 28 -17.64 9.26 -12.95
C ASP A 28 -16.33 9.79 -13.56
N ASP A 29 -15.99 9.33 -14.77
CA ASP A 29 -14.76 9.70 -15.49
C ASP A 29 -14.72 11.22 -15.85
N PHE A 30 -15.83 11.94 -15.70
CA PHE A 30 -15.92 13.41 -15.86
C PHE A 30 -15.86 14.15 -14.52
N GLY A 31 -15.68 13.43 -13.41
CA GLY A 31 -15.68 14.00 -12.06
C GLY A 31 -17.07 14.38 -11.55
N VAL A 32 -18.14 13.93 -12.20
CA VAL A 32 -19.52 14.19 -11.78
C VAL A 32 -19.91 13.18 -10.70
N ARG A 33 -20.40 13.70 -9.57
CA ARG A 33 -20.91 12.88 -8.47
C ARG A 33 -22.14 12.11 -8.90
N ARG A 34 -22.15 10.81 -8.63
CA ARG A 34 -23.23 9.88 -8.95
C ARG A 34 -23.69 9.17 -7.69
N HIS A 35 -24.97 8.81 -7.68
CA HIS A 35 -25.58 8.05 -6.59
C HIS A 35 -26.33 6.84 -7.12
N HIS A 36 -26.28 5.75 -6.38
CA HIS A 36 -27.15 4.60 -6.59
C HIS A 36 -27.46 3.90 -5.26
N GLN A 37 -28.50 3.06 -5.23
CA GLN A 37 -28.95 2.40 -4.01
C GLN A 37 -28.18 1.11 -3.80
N VAL A 38 -27.15 1.16 -2.93
CA VAL A 38 -26.40 0.01 -2.44
C VAL A 38 -25.99 0.26 -0.99
N SER A 39 -25.67 -0.79 -0.26
CA SER A 39 -25.03 -0.65 1.06
C SER A 39 -23.58 -0.23 0.90
N ASP A 40 -23.23 0.85 1.56
CA ASP A 40 -21.86 1.34 1.55
C ASP A 40 -20.92 0.42 2.35
N GLN A 41 -19.72 0.25 1.81
CA GLN A 41 -18.61 -0.46 2.44
C GLN A 41 -17.36 0.42 2.39
N MET A 42 -16.54 0.37 3.42
CA MET A 42 -15.18 0.95 3.37
C MET A 42 -14.24 -0.03 2.70
N PHE A 43 -13.31 0.48 1.89
CA PHE A 43 -12.37 -0.35 1.15
C PHE A 43 -10.93 -0.07 1.57
N ILE A 44 -10.20 -1.14 1.85
CA ILE A 44 -8.74 -1.17 1.88
C ILE A 44 -8.30 -2.20 0.85
N LEU A 45 -7.52 -1.77 -0.13
CA LEU A 45 -7.00 -2.64 -1.17
C LEU A 45 -5.63 -3.19 -0.76
N PHE A 46 -5.37 -4.42 -1.14
CA PHE A 46 -4.06 -5.05 -0.95
C PHE A 46 -3.55 -5.57 -2.30
N SER A 47 -2.29 -5.28 -2.60
CA SER A 47 -1.61 -5.82 -3.78
C SER A 47 -0.11 -5.95 -3.52
N HIS A 48 0.63 -6.53 -4.47
CA HIS A 48 2.08 -6.62 -4.36
C HIS A 48 2.76 -5.34 -4.84
N HIS A 49 2.40 -4.85 -6.04
CA HIS A 49 3.04 -3.69 -6.67
C HIS A 49 2.46 -2.36 -6.18
N THR A 50 3.32 -1.35 -6.14
CA THR A 50 2.98 0.04 -5.86
C THR A 50 2.49 0.76 -7.13
N SER A 51 1.89 1.96 -6.96
CA SER A 51 1.46 2.78 -8.09
C SER A 51 2.59 3.09 -9.08
N TRP A 52 3.79 3.35 -8.59
CA TRP A 52 4.95 3.70 -9.44
C TRP A 52 5.70 2.50 -10.01
N THR A 53 5.46 1.28 -9.54
CA THR A 53 6.04 0.06 -10.11
C THR A 53 5.11 -0.65 -11.10
N MET A 54 3.83 -0.29 -11.15
CA MET A 54 2.86 -0.80 -12.12
C MET A 54 2.95 -0.02 -13.43
N ASN A 55 4.06 -0.14 -14.15
CA ASN A 55 4.38 0.68 -15.33
C ASN A 55 4.58 -0.12 -16.62
N ASN A 56 4.49 -1.45 -16.59
CA ASN A 56 4.62 -2.29 -17.78
C ASN A 56 3.29 -2.37 -18.55
N LEU A 57 3.09 -1.48 -19.49
CA LEU A 57 1.88 -1.38 -20.31
C LEU A 57 1.97 -2.14 -21.65
N ILE A 58 2.99 -2.98 -21.84
CA ILE A 58 3.15 -3.78 -23.06
C ILE A 58 1.93 -4.71 -23.20
N PRO A 59 1.17 -4.63 -24.31
CA PRO A 59 0.04 -5.52 -24.54
C PRO A 59 0.47 -6.98 -24.53
N PRO A 60 -0.35 -7.90 -24.02
CA PRO A 60 -0.04 -9.32 -24.09
C PRO A 60 -0.07 -9.80 -25.52
N MET A 61 0.82 -10.74 -25.85
CA MET A 61 0.89 -11.33 -27.21
C MET A 61 -0.34 -12.19 -27.55
N ASP A 62 -1.07 -12.62 -26.55
CA ASP A 62 -2.30 -13.43 -26.67
C ASP A 62 -3.57 -12.60 -26.91
N GLY A 63 -3.47 -11.29 -27.05
CA GLY A 63 -4.60 -10.40 -27.31
C GLY A 63 -5.59 -10.26 -26.17
N THR A 64 -5.23 -10.62 -24.94
CA THR A 64 -6.13 -10.62 -23.76
C THR A 64 -6.49 -9.21 -23.25
N GLY A 65 -6.53 -8.21 -24.12
CA GLY A 65 -7.03 -6.88 -23.81
C GLY A 65 -5.95 -5.88 -23.38
N LYS A 66 -6.39 -4.78 -22.76
CA LYS A 66 -5.52 -3.70 -22.33
C LYS A 66 -4.82 -4.02 -21.01
N ARG A 67 -3.74 -3.30 -20.75
CA ARG A 67 -3.04 -3.28 -19.48
C ARG A 67 -3.30 -1.96 -18.77
N HIS A 68 -3.58 -2.05 -17.47
CA HIS A 68 -3.87 -0.90 -16.63
C HIS A 68 -2.73 -0.73 -15.63
N GLY A 69 -2.07 0.42 -15.68
CA GLY A 69 -0.94 0.75 -14.82
C GLY A 69 -1.35 1.47 -13.54
N GLY A 70 -0.36 1.77 -12.73
CA GLY A 70 -0.57 2.37 -11.42
C GLY A 70 -1.27 3.72 -11.44
N ASN A 71 -0.93 4.60 -12.39
CA ASN A 71 -1.60 5.91 -12.51
C ASN A 71 -3.11 5.78 -12.78
N GLN A 72 -3.50 4.80 -13.62
CA GLN A 72 -4.92 4.55 -13.88
C GLN A 72 -5.63 3.99 -12.64
N LEU A 73 -4.93 3.17 -11.82
CA LEU A 73 -5.47 2.67 -10.57
C LEU A 73 -5.61 3.80 -9.55
N VAL A 74 -4.61 4.67 -9.41
CA VAL A 74 -4.69 5.87 -8.56
C VAL A 74 -5.90 6.73 -8.92
N ASP A 75 -6.09 6.99 -10.21
CA ASP A 75 -7.24 7.75 -10.70
C ASP A 75 -8.57 7.05 -10.38
N LEU A 76 -8.67 5.75 -10.66
CA LEU A 76 -9.86 4.96 -10.35
C LEU A 76 -10.23 5.02 -8.86
N LEU A 77 -9.24 4.84 -7.96
CA LEU A 77 -9.49 4.86 -6.52
C LEU A 77 -9.99 6.22 -6.05
N GLY A 78 -9.48 7.31 -6.62
CA GLY A 78 -9.94 8.67 -6.36
C GLY A 78 -11.39 8.96 -6.80
N HIS A 79 -12.05 8.05 -7.49
CA HIS A 79 -13.49 8.15 -7.82
C HIS A 79 -14.41 7.64 -6.70
N TYR A 80 -13.88 6.95 -5.70
CA TYR A 80 -14.66 6.31 -4.64
C TYR A 80 -14.28 6.86 -3.26
N PRO A 81 -15.13 7.72 -2.67
CA PRO A 81 -14.87 8.36 -1.37
C PRO A 81 -14.65 7.36 -0.22
N ASN A 82 -15.17 6.16 -0.34
CA ASN A 82 -15.08 5.09 0.66
C ASN A 82 -13.86 4.17 0.50
N VAL A 83 -12.92 4.51 -0.40
CA VAL A 83 -11.57 3.93 -0.42
C VAL A 83 -10.71 4.66 0.61
N LEU A 84 -10.25 3.94 1.63
CA LEU A 84 -9.41 4.51 2.69
C LEU A 84 -7.92 4.37 2.36
N ALA A 85 -7.50 3.20 1.89
CA ALA A 85 -6.10 2.94 1.61
C ALA A 85 -5.89 1.87 0.54
N TRP A 86 -4.69 1.93 -0.06
CA TRP A 86 -4.11 0.86 -0.85
C TRP A 86 -2.76 0.46 -0.25
N VAL A 87 -2.70 -0.77 0.28
CA VAL A 87 -1.54 -1.34 0.95
C VAL A 87 -0.78 -2.22 -0.04
N ASN A 88 0.53 -2.03 -0.12
CA ASN A 88 1.37 -2.74 -1.08
C ASN A 88 2.80 -2.98 -0.55
N GLY A 89 3.63 -3.63 -1.37
CA GLY A 89 5.00 -4.01 -1.05
C GLY A 89 5.95 -3.81 -2.24
N HIS A 90 6.59 -4.88 -2.72
CA HIS A 90 7.47 -4.94 -3.88
C HIS A 90 8.79 -4.18 -3.78
N THR A 91 8.76 -2.93 -3.37
CA THR A 91 9.96 -2.08 -3.29
C THR A 91 10.78 -2.33 -2.02
N HIS A 92 10.22 -3.11 -1.09
CA HIS A 92 10.79 -3.43 0.21
C HIS A 92 11.14 -2.18 1.05
N ASN A 93 10.39 -1.11 0.85
CA ASN A 93 10.57 0.17 1.56
C ASN A 93 9.33 0.51 2.36
N ASN A 94 9.50 1.11 3.52
CA ASN A 94 8.41 1.82 4.17
C ASN A 94 8.23 3.17 3.48
N ASN A 95 7.02 3.40 2.94
CA ASN A 95 6.68 4.68 2.32
C ASN A 95 5.16 4.89 2.38
N ILE A 96 4.73 6.05 2.80
CA ILE A 96 3.32 6.42 2.89
C ILE A 96 3.07 7.67 2.06
N VAL A 97 2.13 7.57 1.13
CA VAL A 97 1.80 8.63 0.17
C VAL A 97 0.34 9.03 0.32
N ALA A 98 0.10 10.31 0.52
CA ALA A 98 -1.25 10.88 0.49
C ALA A 98 -1.67 11.15 -0.96
N HIS A 99 -2.69 10.48 -1.44
CA HIS A 99 -3.36 10.82 -2.69
C HIS A 99 -4.47 11.84 -2.40
N ARG A 100 -4.15 13.11 -2.66
CA ARG A 100 -5.00 14.24 -2.29
C ARG A 100 -5.90 14.68 -3.43
N ASN A 101 -7.15 14.94 -3.10
CA ASN A 101 -8.08 15.66 -3.96
C ASN A 101 -8.39 17.02 -3.31
N PHE A 102 -7.99 18.11 -3.98
CA PHE A 102 -8.15 19.45 -3.43
C PHE A 102 -9.57 20.02 -3.56
N SER A 103 -10.42 19.36 -4.34
CA SER A 103 -11.82 19.77 -4.54
C SER A 103 -12.77 19.09 -3.55
N ASP A 104 -12.43 17.89 -3.07
CA ASP A 104 -13.27 17.14 -2.13
C ASP A 104 -12.37 16.25 -1.24
N ALA A 105 -12.25 16.61 0.04
CA ALA A 105 -11.41 15.90 1.00
C ALA A 105 -11.81 14.42 1.19
N ARG A 106 -13.08 14.06 0.92
CA ARG A 106 -13.55 12.67 0.99
C ARG A 106 -12.97 11.78 -0.12
N ARG A 107 -12.40 12.37 -1.14
CA ARG A 107 -11.72 11.66 -2.23
C ARG A 107 -10.22 11.50 -2.00
N CYS A 108 -9.74 11.85 -0.81
CA CYS A 108 -8.37 11.59 -0.38
C CYS A 108 -8.26 10.17 0.17
N TRP A 109 -7.13 9.53 -0.08
CA TRP A 109 -6.84 8.19 0.42
C TRP A 109 -5.31 7.99 0.54
N TRP A 110 -4.90 6.91 1.21
CA TRP A 110 -3.50 6.67 1.50
C TRP A 110 -2.95 5.46 0.75
N GLU A 111 -1.80 5.59 0.13
CA GLU A 111 -1.01 4.47 -0.35
C GLU A 111 0.06 4.14 0.67
N ILE A 112 0.08 2.89 1.15
CA ILE A 112 0.94 2.43 2.24
C ILE A 112 1.81 1.31 1.71
N ASN A 113 3.07 1.61 1.45
CA ASN A 113 4.07 0.63 1.08
C ASN A 113 4.79 0.15 2.33
N THR A 114 4.91 -1.18 2.48
CA THR A 114 5.56 -1.80 3.64
C THR A 114 6.84 -2.50 3.21
N ALA A 115 7.87 -2.39 4.03
CA ALA A 115 9.12 -3.12 3.88
C ALA A 115 8.91 -4.63 3.90
N SER A 116 9.92 -5.36 3.45
CA SER A 116 9.90 -6.81 3.35
C SER A 116 10.20 -7.49 4.69
N HIS A 117 9.72 -8.73 4.85
CA HIS A 117 10.13 -9.62 5.94
C HIS A 117 11.44 -10.38 5.66
N VAL A 118 11.86 -10.44 4.38
CA VAL A 118 12.98 -11.31 3.96
C VAL A 118 14.30 -10.58 3.79
N ASP A 119 14.30 -9.27 3.71
CA ASP A 119 15.50 -8.44 3.64
C ASP A 119 15.38 -7.23 4.54
N PHE A 120 16.48 -6.51 4.75
CA PHE A 120 16.49 -5.33 5.61
C PHE A 120 15.38 -4.32 5.20
N PRO A 121 14.60 -3.79 6.16
CA PRO A 121 14.71 -3.88 7.62
C PRO A 121 13.90 -5.00 8.27
N GLN A 122 13.31 -5.92 7.54
CA GLN A 122 12.56 -7.08 8.05
C GLN A 122 11.37 -6.67 8.93
N MET A 123 10.51 -5.82 8.39
CA MET A 123 9.37 -5.25 9.10
C MET A 123 8.04 -5.73 8.54
N GLY A 124 7.05 -5.81 9.40
CA GLY A 124 5.64 -5.89 9.06
C GLY A 124 4.90 -4.64 9.49
N ARG A 125 3.58 -4.59 9.23
CA ARG A 125 2.75 -3.47 9.61
C ARG A 125 1.40 -3.93 10.09
N ILE A 126 0.96 -3.39 11.23
CA ILE A 126 -0.43 -3.48 11.70
C ILE A 126 -1.15 -2.22 11.21
N LEU A 127 -2.36 -2.41 10.69
CA LEU A 127 -3.25 -1.33 10.30
C LEU A 127 -4.52 -1.42 11.11
N GLU A 128 -4.88 -0.33 11.78
CA GLU A 128 -6.10 -0.21 12.57
C GLU A 128 -6.93 0.94 12.02
N VAL A 129 -8.23 0.72 11.84
CA VAL A 129 -9.17 1.74 11.36
C VAL A 129 -10.08 2.14 12.50
N THR A 130 -10.19 3.43 12.76
CA THR A 130 -11.02 3.98 13.82
C THR A 130 -11.93 5.07 13.26
N ASP A 131 -13.22 4.95 13.51
CA ASP A 131 -14.16 6.06 13.34
C ASP A 131 -14.04 6.98 14.57
N ASN A 132 -13.66 8.24 14.34
CA ASN A 132 -13.46 9.22 15.41
C ASN A 132 -14.77 9.86 15.87
N HIS A 133 -15.89 9.58 15.21
CA HIS A 133 -17.22 10.15 15.51
C HIS A 133 -17.27 11.69 15.44
N ASP A 134 -16.33 12.31 14.75
CA ASP A 134 -16.24 13.76 14.53
C ASP A 134 -16.24 14.14 13.04
N GLY A 135 -16.60 13.19 12.19
CA GLY A 135 -16.56 13.34 10.74
C GLY A 135 -15.22 12.94 10.11
N THR A 136 -14.34 12.28 10.88
CA THR A 136 -13.06 11.77 10.40
C THR A 136 -12.87 10.27 10.67
N ILE A 137 -11.98 9.66 9.91
CA ILE A 137 -11.47 8.29 10.10
C ILE A 137 -9.98 8.38 10.35
N SER A 138 -9.49 7.70 11.38
CA SER A 138 -8.06 7.47 11.60
C SER A 138 -7.65 6.09 11.10
N LEU A 139 -6.58 6.03 10.34
CA LEU A 139 -5.89 4.81 9.97
C LEU A 139 -4.52 4.82 10.67
N PHE A 140 -4.39 4.02 11.73
CA PHE A 140 -3.12 3.86 12.43
C PHE A 140 -2.26 2.85 11.71
N ALA A 141 -1.04 3.24 11.38
CA ALA A 141 -0.06 2.39 10.72
C ALA A 141 1.10 2.16 11.69
N THR A 142 1.18 0.95 12.26
CA THR A 142 2.17 0.59 13.28
C THR A 142 3.15 -0.43 12.70
N LEU A 143 4.43 -0.10 12.68
CA LEU A 143 5.48 -1.04 12.29
C LEU A 143 5.71 -2.07 13.39
N ILE A 144 5.93 -3.30 12.97
CA ILE A 144 6.38 -4.39 13.82
C ILE A 144 7.67 -4.97 13.24
N GLU A 145 8.61 -5.28 14.11
CA GLU A 145 9.87 -5.93 13.78
C GLU A 145 10.21 -6.99 14.82
N SER A 146 11.19 -7.85 14.54
CA SER A 146 11.75 -8.75 15.52
C SER A 146 12.53 -7.97 16.59
N ASP A 147 12.43 -8.35 17.83
CA ASP A 147 13.24 -7.83 18.94
C ASP A 147 14.61 -8.51 19.07
N ALA A 148 14.88 -9.51 18.22
CA ALA A 148 16.18 -10.18 18.21
C ALA A 148 17.31 -9.18 17.90
N PRO A 149 18.43 -9.21 18.64
CA PRO A 149 19.54 -8.29 18.42
C PRO A 149 20.25 -8.56 17.08
N TYR A 150 20.98 -7.57 16.57
CA TYR A 150 21.88 -7.74 15.41
C TYR A 150 23.20 -8.41 15.79
N GLN A 151 23.48 -8.60 17.08
CA GLN A 151 24.66 -9.32 17.55
C GLN A 151 24.40 -10.82 17.52
N VAL A 152 25.26 -11.55 16.81
CA VAL A 152 25.09 -12.97 16.55
C VAL A 152 26.09 -13.77 17.35
N ASP A 153 25.59 -14.78 18.05
CA ASP A 153 26.36 -15.92 18.48
C ASP A 153 26.18 -17.03 17.43
N TYR A 154 27.22 -17.29 16.64
CA TYR A 154 27.15 -18.26 15.52
C TYR A 154 27.01 -19.72 16.00
N ASP A 155 27.24 -20.00 17.26
CA ASP A 155 27.04 -21.32 17.85
C ASP A 155 25.62 -21.54 18.35
N THR A 156 24.79 -20.49 18.41
CA THR A 156 23.41 -20.56 18.89
C THR A 156 22.46 -20.99 17.79
N THR A 157 21.71 -22.08 18.03
CA THR A 157 20.67 -22.60 17.12
C THR A 157 19.26 -22.47 17.70
N THR A 158 19.08 -21.65 18.74
CA THR A 158 17.74 -21.31 19.24
C THR A 158 16.97 -20.46 18.25
N PRO A 159 15.62 -20.42 18.31
CA PRO A 159 14.84 -19.54 17.45
C PRO A 159 15.28 -18.07 17.50
N GLU A 160 15.62 -17.56 18.68
CA GLU A 160 16.10 -16.19 18.89
C GLU A 160 17.47 -15.98 18.28
N GLY A 161 18.39 -16.95 18.44
CA GLY A 161 19.73 -16.90 17.85
C GLY A 161 19.67 -16.94 16.32
N LEU A 162 18.79 -17.77 15.74
CA LEU A 162 18.57 -17.81 14.29
C LEU A 162 17.93 -16.53 13.77
N ALA A 163 17.01 -15.93 14.50
CA ALA A 163 16.42 -14.64 14.15
C ALA A 163 17.47 -13.52 14.18
N SER A 164 18.37 -13.51 15.18
CA SER A 164 19.49 -12.59 15.29
C SER A 164 20.47 -12.74 14.11
N LEU A 165 20.83 -13.98 13.76
CA LEU A 165 21.68 -14.29 12.61
C LEU A 165 21.05 -13.79 11.30
N TYR A 166 19.75 -14.00 11.14
CA TYR A 166 19.03 -13.56 9.95
C TYR A 166 18.98 -12.03 9.83
N ARG A 167 18.77 -11.32 10.94
CA ARG A 167 18.83 -9.84 10.97
C ARG A 167 20.22 -9.33 10.59
N GLU A 168 21.27 -9.96 11.12
CA GLU A 168 22.67 -9.61 10.80
C GLU A 168 22.96 -9.80 9.31
N PHE A 169 22.57 -10.92 8.73
CA PHE A 169 22.72 -11.15 7.29
C PHE A 169 21.94 -10.18 6.45
N ALA A 170 20.69 -9.89 6.83
CA ALA A 170 19.86 -8.91 6.12
C ALA A 170 20.49 -7.51 6.15
N ALA A 171 21.03 -7.08 7.30
CA ALA A 171 21.67 -5.77 7.43
C ALA A 171 22.98 -5.65 6.63
N ASN A 172 23.69 -6.77 6.44
CA ASN A 172 24.98 -6.82 5.74
C ASN A 172 24.85 -7.24 4.26
N ASP A 173 23.65 -7.45 3.73
CA ASP A 173 23.48 -7.85 2.34
C ASP A 173 23.93 -6.74 1.38
N ARG A 174 24.93 -7.04 0.56
CA ARG A 174 25.48 -6.12 -0.45
C ARG A 174 24.49 -5.78 -1.57
N HIS A 175 23.49 -6.64 -1.79
CA HIS A 175 22.46 -6.46 -2.80
C HIS A 175 21.26 -5.63 -2.32
N LEU A 176 21.27 -5.19 -1.08
CA LEU A 176 20.28 -4.25 -0.53
C LEU A 176 20.19 -2.91 -1.31
N GLY A 177 20.86 -2.87 -2.47
CA GLY A 177 20.89 -1.72 -3.35
C GLY A 177 21.09 -0.48 -2.52
N VAL A 178 22.31 -0.02 -2.50
CA VAL A 178 22.70 1.26 -1.98
C VAL A 178 21.82 1.68 -0.79
N VAL A 179 22.25 1.35 0.39
CA VAL A 179 22.02 2.25 1.51
C VAL A 179 22.38 3.62 0.92
N ASP A 180 21.41 4.42 0.60
CA ASP A 180 21.72 5.71 0.02
C ASP A 180 22.60 6.49 1.01
N HIS A 181 23.28 7.53 0.51
CA HIS A 181 24.13 8.41 1.31
C HIS A 181 23.41 9.04 2.52
N HIS A 182 22.11 8.79 2.70
CA HIS A 182 21.27 9.24 3.79
C HIS A 182 20.86 8.12 4.76
N GLY A 183 21.43 6.91 4.62
CA GLY A 183 21.22 5.76 5.49
C GLY A 183 19.75 5.48 5.78
N ASN A 184 19.13 4.50 5.15
CA ASN A 184 17.84 3.94 5.48
C ASN A 184 16.65 4.28 4.57
N ARG A 185 16.79 4.27 3.25
CA ARG A 185 15.61 4.36 2.36
C ARG A 185 14.54 3.35 2.72
N ARG A 186 14.92 2.11 3.08
CA ARG A 186 13.97 1.03 3.37
C ARG A 186 13.23 1.20 4.69
N MET A 187 13.83 1.89 5.65
CA MET A 187 13.15 2.27 6.90
C MET A 187 12.05 3.31 6.67
N GLY A 188 12.13 4.08 5.60
CA GLY A 188 11.27 5.23 5.37
C GLY A 188 11.62 6.43 6.26
N LYS A 189 10.90 7.52 6.08
CA LYS A 189 10.97 8.70 6.95
C LYS A 189 10.22 8.40 8.25
N SER A 190 10.35 9.25 9.26
CA SER A 190 9.56 9.14 10.50
C SER A 190 8.04 9.12 10.25
N THR A 191 7.58 9.85 9.24
CA THR A 191 6.17 9.86 8.82
C THR A 191 5.72 8.61 8.06
N ASP A 192 6.65 7.76 7.65
CA ASP A 192 6.36 6.49 6.96
C ASP A 192 6.38 5.29 7.91
N GLN A 193 6.63 5.53 9.19
CA GLN A 193 6.77 4.51 10.23
C GLN A 193 5.48 4.39 11.07
N ASN A 194 5.57 4.68 12.36
CA ASN A 194 4.41 4.67 13.26
C ASN A 194 3.68 6.00 13.15
N THR A 195 2.50 5.98 12.57
CA THR A 195 1.78 7.22 12.26
C THR A 195 0.28 7.01 12.25
N GLU A 196 -0.44 8.09 12.56
CA GLU A 196 -1.86 8.24 12.33
C GLU A 196 -2.08 8.94 10.99
N LEU A 197 -2.92 8.35 10.15
CA LEU A 197 -3.29 8.84 8.83
C LEU A 197 -4.76 9.24 8.87
N LEU A 198 -5.01 10.54 8.83
CA LEU A 198 -6.36 11.09 8.96
C LEU A 198 -7.04 11.19 7.59
N LEU A 199 -8.32 10.85 7.55
CA LEU A 199 -9.21 10.96 6.39
C LEU A 199 -10.51 11.65 6.77
N ALA A 200 -11.14 12.36 5.85
CA ALA A 200 -12.53 12.74 6.00
C ALA A 200 -13.41 11.50 5.97
N HIS A 201 -14.41 11.44 6.84
CA HIS A 201 -15.35 10.33 6.85
C HIS A 201 -16.15 10.32 5.54
N PRO A 202 -16.22 9.20 4.79
CA PRO A 202 -16.79 9.18 3.44
C PRO A 202 -18.27 9.55 3.38
N TRP A 203 -18.98 9.43 4.51
CA TRP A 203 -20.42 9.67 4.61
C TRP A 203 -20.78 10.83 5.55
N ALA A 204 -19.79 11.63 5.99
CA ALA A 204 -20.04 12.84 6.79
C ALA A 204 -20.51 14.02 5.92
#